data_2279c8fbb488f99bbd33240792902f5f
#
_entry.id   2279c8fbb488f99bbd33240792902f5f
#
_cell.length_a   1.000
_cell.length_b   1.000
_cell.length_c   1.000
_cell.angle_alpha   90.00
_cell.angle_beta   90.00
_cell.angle_gamma   90.00
#
_symmetry.space_group_name_H-M   'P 1'
#
loop_
_entity.id
_entity.type
_entity.pdbx_description
1 polymer ?
#
loop_
_entity_poly.entity_id
_entity_poly.type
_entity_poly.pdbx_seq_one_letter_code
_entity_poly.pdbx_strand_id
1 'polypeptide(L)'
;MKKFFLTAVALFVMAVTAFAEGRAKYVFYFIGDGMGVNQVNGTETYLAAVQGFIGVEPLQFTQFPYTGLVTTYSATNGVTDSAAAGTALATGNKTKNGVIGMLSDQQTPVNSVAVWAKEAGAAVGVGTSVTVNHATPASFYAHQPDRNMYYEIGKDLIKAGFDFYAGSDFADPENKNDATATGSLYDQCAAAGYVIARGYKDFQKKLKTSDRIILFQQEKDNAGDHSCLSYAIDRSGSDMTLQDVTRAGLSALTKQNKDGFFLMIEGGKIDYACHANDAAAAFKETYDFDQAIRVAYEFYEQHPDETLIVVTADHETGGIVLGRGKYELHTDLLKYQKMSAERYSKHLEQLYKKYGKKLTWEQVEKDLKANWGFWDKVKLTDHQTDRLKKAYKNLTEGHDEESKNLYATLNGISDAARRTMAEAAMVGWQSGGHSNGYVPVFAIGAGAEAFTGKIDNTMIAGKIAEAAGWEKK
;
A
#
# COMPACT_ATOMS: atom_id res chain seq x y z
N MET A 1 -13.49 85.89 -8.75
CA MET A 1 -13.87 84.64 -9.42
C MET A 1 -12.97 83.52 -8.88
N LYS A 2 -13.47 82.79 -7.90
CA LYS A 2 -12.73 81.65 -7.26
C LYS A 2 -13.16 80.39 -7.94
N LYS A 3 -12.21 79.70 -8.59
CA LYS A 3 -12.44 78.39 -9.16
C LYS A 3 -12.24 77.30 -8.07
N PHE A 4 -13.28 76.59 -7.73
CA PHE A 4 -13.21 75.42 -6.89
C PHE A 4 -12.75 74.20 -7.75
N PHE A 5 -11.60 73.66 -7.39
CA PHE A 5 -11.19 72.31 -7.87
C PHE A 5 -11.81 71.26 -6.97
N LEU A 6 -12.75 70.46 -7.50
CA LEU A 6 -13.23 69.23 -6.87
C LEU A 6 -12.25 68.15 -7.22
N THR A 7 -11.48 67.64 -6.24
CA THR A 7 -10.68 66.43 -6.39
C THR A 7 -11.55 65.23 -5.98
N ALA A 8 -12.00 64.48 -6.95
CA ALA A 8 -12.67 63.21 -6.71
C ALA A 8 -11.62 62.17 -6.35
N VAL A 9 -11.55 61.77 -5.07
CA VAL A 9 -10.80 60.63 -4.60
C VAL A 9 -11.64 59.38 -4.91
N ALA A 10 -11.27 58.65 -5.96
CA ALA A 10 -11.80 57.32 -6.24
C ALA A 10 -11.19 56.35 -5.23
N LEU A 11 -11.93 56.00 -4.19
CA LEU A 11 -11.63 54.84 -3.34
C LEU A 11 -11.82 53.55 -4.18
N PHE A 12 -10.71 53.02 -4.64
CA PHE A 12 -10.66 51.66 -5.18
C PHE A 12 -10.77 50.69 -4.00
N VAL A 13 -11.98 50.28 -3.65
CA VAL A 13 -12.21 49.17 -2.74
C VAL A 13 -11.79 47.91 -3.52
N MET A 14 -10.55 47.46 -3.32
CA MET A 14 -10.21 46.08 -3.63
C MET A 14 -11.06 45.20 -2.71
N ALA A 15 -12.15 44.71 -3.23
CA ALA A 15 -12.79 43.53 -2.67
C ALA A 15 -11.80 42.37 -2.84
N VAL A 16 -11.01 42.10 -1.82
CA VAL A 16 -10.37 40.81 -1.64
C VAL A 16 -11.55 39.86 -1.43
N THR A 17 -12.05 39.29 -2.51
CA THR A 17 -12.83 38.05 -2.41
C THR A 17 -11.86 37.04 -1.83
N ALA A 18 -11.84 36.88 -0.52
CA ALA A 18 -11.43 35.65 0.10
C ALA A 18 -12.37 34.61 -0.52
N PHE A 19 -11.89 33.92 -1.53
CA PHE A 19 -12.46 32.63 -1.84
C PHE A 19 -12.35 31.88 -0.50
N ALA A 20 -13.47 31.58 0.15
CA ALA A 20 -13.49 30.60 1.19
C ALA A 20 -12.96 29.33 0.51
N GLU A 21 -11.68 29.01 0.74
CA GLU A 21 -11.11 27.75 0.28
C GLU A 21 -12.07 26.68 0.75
N GLY A 22 -12.56 25.86 -0.19
CA GLY A 22 -13.54 24.84 0.10
C GLY A 22 -12.98 23.92 1.17
N ARG A 23 -13.73 23.70 2.25
CA ARG A 23 -13.35 22.74 3.28
C ARG A 23 -13.41 21.34 2.71
N ALA A 24 -12.35 20.53 2.88
CA ALA A 24 -12.35 19.14 2.46
C ALA A 24 -13.37 18.34 3.29
N LYS A 25 -14.52 18.08 2.70
CA LYS A 25 -15.61 17.28 3.28
C LYS A 25 -15.34 15.78 3.11
N TYR A 26 -14.72 15.41 1.99
CA TYR A 26 -14.39 14.05 1.61
C TYR A 26 -12.88 13.90 1.53
N VAL A 27 -12.31 13.12 2.41
CA VAL A 27 -10.86 12.91 2.47
C VAL A 27 -10.53 11.47 2.12
N PHE A 28 -9.72 11.30 1.08
CA PHE A 28 -9.07 10.03 0.75
C PHE A 28 -7.58 10.15 1.08
N TYR A 29 -7.07 9.20 1.83
CA TYR A 29 -5.68 9.13 2.20
C TYR A 29 -5.10 7.77 1.78
N PHE A 30 -4.25 7.77 0.76
CA PHE A 30 -3.63 6.59 0.21
C PHE A 30 -2.18 6.47 0.68
N ILE A 31 -1.81 5.28 1.18
CA ILE A 31 -0.45 4.97 1.62
C ILE A 31 0.03 3.73 0.86
N GLY A 32 1.04 3.90 -0.02
CA GLY A 32 1.74 2.79 -0.66
C GLY A 32 2.88 2.33 0.24
N ASP A 33 2.69 1.22 0.96
CA ASP A 33 3.72 0.68 1.84
C ASP A 33 4.98 0.32 1.03
N GLY A 34 6.13 0.84 1.45
CA GLY A 34 7.41 0.64 0.76
C GLY A 34 7.58 1.38 -0.58
N MET A 35 6.63 2.24 -0.96
CA MET A 35 6.58 2.92 -2.26
C MET A 35 7.44 4.20 -2.28
N GLY A 36 8.75 4.05 -2.48
CA GLY A 36 9.64 5.17 -2.72
C GLY A 36 9.50 5.77 -4.13
N VAL A 37 10.23 6.84 -4.39
CA VAL A 37 10.22 7.55 -5.68
C VAL A 37 10.58 6.62 -6.86
N ASN A 38 11.51 5.69 -6.65
CA ASN A 38 11.94 4.78 -7.71
C ASN A 38 10.93 3.64 -8.00
N GLN A 39 10.11 3.24 -7.03
CA GLN A 39 9.01 2.32 -7.26
C GLN A 39 7.96 2.95 -8.19
N VAL A 40 7.63 4.23 -7.96
CA VAL A 40 6.72 5.00 -8.82
C VAL A 40 7.30 5.16 -10.22
N ASN A 41 8.51 5.73 -10.34
CA ASN A 41 9.17 5.95 -11.63
C ASN A 41 9.41 4.65 -12.40
N GLY A 42 9.77 3.57 -11.70
CA GLY A 42 9.96 2.24 -12.30
C GLY A 42 8.67 1.67 -12.89
N THR A 43 7.55 1.91 -12.22
CA THR A 43 6.23 1.50 -12.71
C THR A 43 5.84 2.27 -13.97
N GLU A 44 5.97 3.59 -13.99
CA GLU A 44 5.69 4.41 -15.16
C GLU A 44 6.60 4.05 -16.35
N THR A 45 7.88 3.82 -16.08
CA THR A 45 8.86 3.38 -17.11
C THR A 45 8.50 1.98 -17.63
N TYR A 46 8.08 1.06 -16.76
CA TYR A 46 7.62 -0.27 -17.17
C TYR A 46 6.39 -0.20 -18.06
N LEU A 47 5.40 0.61 -17.70
CA LEU A 47 4.17 0.77 -18.48
C LEU A 47 4.46 1.37 -19.88
N ALA A 48 5.35 2.35 -19.98
CA ALA A 48 5.81 2.90 -21.26
C ALA A 48 6.54 1.85 -22.11
N ALA A 49 7.49 1.13 -21.50
CA ALA A 49 8.28 0.12 -22.20
C ALA A 49 7.43 -1.05 -22.73
N VAL A 50 6.40 -1.48 -22.00
CA VAL A 50 5.46 -2.51 -22.45
C VAL A 50 4.65 -2.06 -23.67
N GLN A 51 4.37 -0.77 -23.78
CA GLN A 51 3.71 -0.14 -24.93
C GLN A 51 4.66 0.13 -26.11
N GLY A 52 5.98 -0.07 -25.92
CA GLY A 52 6.98 0.00 -26.96
C GLY A 52 7.61 1.39 -27.15
N PHE A 53 7.53 2.30 -26.18
CA PHE A 53 8.19 3.60 -26.25
C PHE A 53 9.13 3.84 -25.05
N ILE A 54 10.09 4.75 -25.23
CA ILE A 54 11.03 5.19 -24.20
C ILE A 54 10.41 6.40 -23.49
N GLY A 55 10.41 6.37 -22.16
CA GLY A 55 9.88 7.43 -21.33
C GLY A 55 9.02 6.88 -20.20
N VAL A 56 7.96 7.57 -19.87
CA VAL A 56 7.02 7.21 -18.81
C VAL A 56 5.58 7.19 -19.35
N GLU A 57 4.81 6.21 -18.92
CA GLU A 57 3.34 6.23 -19.01
C GLU A 57 2.81 6.64 -17.64
N PRO A 58 2.26 7.85 -17.50
CA PRO A 58 1.92 8.42 -16.20
C PRO A 58 0.87 7.60 -15.44
N LEU A 59 1.07 7.42 -14.17
CA LEU A 59 0.04 6.96 -13.23
C LEU A 59 -0.96 8.10 -12.97
N GLN A 60 -2.19 7.76 -12.56
CA GLN A 60 -3.20 8.78 -12.26
C GLN A 60 -2.72 9.76 -11.20
N PHE A 61 -2.19 9.24 -10.09
CA PHE A 61 -1.80 10.08 -8.97
C PHE A 61 -0.56 10.94 -9.25
N THR A 62 0.32 10.56 -10.17
CA THR A 62 1.48 11.39 -10.54
C THR A 62 1.10 12.62 -11.36
N GLN A 63 -0.14 12.67 -11.85
CA GLN A 63 -0.71 13.83 -12.54
C GLN A 63 -1.35 14.85 -11.58
N PHE A 64 -1.37 14.58 -10.29
CA PHE A 64 -1.92 15.53 -9.32
C PHE A 64 -1.05 16.80 -9.24
N PRO A 65 -1.68 17.99 -9.14
CA PRO A 65 -0.96 19.26 -9.31
C PRO A 65 0.02 19.59 -8.19
N TYR A 66 -0.16 19.02 -7.00
CA TYR A 66 0.68 19.32 -5.85
C TYR A 66 1.53 18.12 -5.49
N THR A 67 2.85 18.31 -5.50
CA THR A 67 3.82 17.25 -5.26
C THR A 67 4.90 17.68 -4.28
N GLY A 68 5.42 16.74 -3.51
CA GLY A 68 6.51 16.98 -2.58
C GLY A 68 7.30 15.71 -2.25
N LEU A 69 8.31 15.89 -1.41
CA LEU A 69 9.14 14.83 -0.85
C LEU A 69 8.95 14.75 0.65
N VAL A 70 8.87 13.54 1.17
CA VAL A 70 8.60 13.26 2.58
C VAL A 70 9.77 12.53 3.23
N THR A 71 10.20 12.97 4.41
CA THR A 71 11.17 12.25 5.26
C THR A 71 10.44 11.24 6.14
N THR A 72 11.05 10.08 6.38
CA THR A 72 10.37 8.92 6.98
C THR A 72 11.01 8.38 8.25
N TYR A 73 12.17 8.89 8.69
CA TYR A 73 12.88 8.40 9.88
C TYR A 73 11.97 8.26 11.12
N SER A 74 12.26 7.27 11.97
CA SER A 74 11.57 7.07 13.26
C SER A 74 12.21 7.87 14.39
N ALA A 75 11.59 7.89 15.57
CA ALA A 75 12.16 8.57 16.74
C ALA A 75 13.51 7.99 17.20
N THR A 76 13.79 6.74 16.84
CA THR A 76 14.97 6.00 17.33
C THR A 76 15.94 5.56 16.24
N ASN A 77 15.58 5.71 14.95
CA ASN A 77 16.43 5.23 13.87
C ASN A 77 16.25 6.05 12.58
N GLY A 78 17.31 6.16 11.80
CA GLY A 78 17.25 6.76 10.44
C GLY A 78 16.41 5.93 9.48
N VAL A 79 16.28 4.62 9.70
CA VAL A 79 15.41 3.72 8.93
C VAL A 79 14.22 3.32 9.79
N THR A 80 13.01 3.63 9.31
CA THR A 80 11.76 3.34 9.99
C THR A 80 11.22 1.96 9.62
N ASP A 81 10.30 1.45 10.43
CA ASP A 81 9.37 0.38 10.06
C ASP A 81 7.97 0.96 9.83
N SER A 82 7.05 0.14 9.30
CA SER A 82 5.68 0.58 8.99
C SER A 82 4.88 1.00 10.24
N ALA A 83 5.18 0.44 11.43
CA ALA A 83 4.49 0.81 12.66
C ALA A 83 4.83 2.25 13.08
N ALA A 84 6.11 2.60 13.12
CA ALA A 84 6.55 3.96 13.46
C ALA A 84 6.20 4.97 12.37
N ALA A 85 6.36 4.60 11.10
CA ALA A 85 6.01 5.48 9.97
C ALA A 85 4.50 5.69 9.86
N GLY A 86 3.70 4.62 9.97
CA GLY A 86 2.24 4.69 10.00
C GLY A 86 1.75 5.55 11.16
N THR A 87 2.34 5.39 12.36
CA THR A 87 2.02 6.25 13.52
C THR A 87 2.33 7.72 13.21
N ALA A 88 3.48 8.02 12.60
CA ALA A 88 3.81 9.40 12.23
C ALA A 88 2.84 9.99 11.20
N LEU A 89 2.47 9.21 10.17
CA LEU A 89 1.51 9.58 9.13
C LEU A 89 0.09 9.75 9.67
N ALA A 90 -0.30 8.93 10.64
CA ALA A 90 -1.65 8.96 11.20
C ALA A 90 -1.84 10.02 12.30
N THR A 91 -0.82 10.26 13.14
CA THR A 91 -0.97 11.04 14.37
C THR A 91 -0.18 12.34 14.41
N GLY A 92 0.79 12.49 13.50
CA GLY A 92 1.74 13.59 13.53
C GLY A 92 2.80 13.47 14.62
N ASN A 93 3.05 12.27 15.15
CA ASN A 93 4.04 12.04 16.19
C ASN A 93 5.05 10.95 15.76
N LYS A 94 6.35 11.24 15.93
CA LYS A 94 7.38 10.20 15.79
C LYS A 94 7.32 9.23 16.96
N THR A 95 7.51 7.95 16.64
CA THR A 95 7.65 6.91 17.69
C THR A 95 8.82 5.96 17.37
N LYS A 96 9.07 5.02 18.27
CA LYS A 96 10.05 3.96 18.13
C LYS A 96 9.57 2.92 17.11
N ASN A 97 10.49 2.32 16.35
CA ASN A 97 10.18 1.19 15.47
C ASN A 97 9.43 0.08 16.25
N GLY A 98 8.38 -0.46 15.64
CA GLY A 98 7.53 -1.50 16.22
C GLY A 98 6.35 -0.99 17.03
N VAL A 99 6.28 0.31 17.35
CA VAL A 99 5.23 0.90 18.21
C VAL A 99 4.11 1.49 17.36
N ILE A 100 2.86 1.22 17.72
CA ILE A 100 1.66 1.64 17.01
C ILE A 100 0.84 2.63 17.86
N GLY A 101 0.56 3.83 17.32
CA GLY A 101 -0.36 4.81 17.92
C GLY A 101 0.00 5.28 19.32
N MET A 102 1.27 5.19 19.68
CA MET A 102 1.80 5.60 20.99
C MET A 102 3.09 6.41 20.81
N LEU A 103 3.44 7.22 21.82
CA LEU A 103 4.76 7.87 21.87
C LEU A 103 5.88 6.84 22.08
N SER A 104 7.13 7.29 21.94
CA SER A 104 8.32 6.41 22.08
C SER A 104 8.50 5.82 23.49
N ASP A 105 7.79 6.32 24.48
CA ASP A 105 7.73 5.76 25.84
C ASP A 105 6.94 4.44 25.92
N GLN A 106 6.23 4.07 24.85
CA GLN A 106 5.41 2.87 24.76
C GLN A 106 4.27 2.81 25.79
N GLN A 107 3.86 3.94 26.32
CA GLN A 107 2.83 4.08 27.35
C GLN A 107 1.78 5.14 27.01
N THR A 108 2.18 6.23 26.36
CA THR A 108 1.30 7.37 26.06
C THR A 108 0.63 7.17 24.70
N PRO A 109 -0.68 6.90 24.64
CA PRO A 109 -1.41 6.81 23.37
C PRO A 109 -1.54 8.16 22.70
N VAL A 110 -1.60 8.18 21.36
CA VAL A 110 -1.81 9.38 20.54
C VAL A 110 -2.90 9.13 19.52
N ASN A 111 -3.86 10.05 19.43
CA ASN A 111 -4.97 9.95 18.49
C ASN A 111 -4.54 10.21 17.05
N SER A 112 -5.16 9.48 16.12
CA SER A 112 -4.94 9.63 14.69
C SER A 112 -5.90 10.65 14.06
N VAL A 113 -5.58 11.10 12.86
CA VAL A 113 -6.47 11.92 12.03
C VAL A 113 -7.81 11.22 11.74
N ALA A 114 -7.85 9.88 11.72
CA ALA A 114 -9.09 9.11 11.60
C ALA A 114 -9.98 9.26 12.85
N VAL A 115 -9.37 9.29 14.04
CA VAL A 115 -10.08 9.58 15.30
C VAL A 115 -10.59 11.02 15.31
N TRP A 116 -9.78 12.00 14.89
CA TRP A 116 -10.21 13.41 14.81
C TRP A 116 -11.36 13.58 13.83
N ALA A 117 -11.32 12.89 12.68
CA ALA A 117 -12.44 12.88 11.71
C ALA A 117 -13.73 12.34 12.34
N LYS A 118 -13.65 11.20 13.05
CA LYS A 118 -14.79 10.60 13.74
C LYS A 118 -15.36 11.53 14.81
N GLU A 119 -14.52 12.17 15.62
CA GLU A 119 -14.94 13.11 16.65
C GLU A 119 -15.57 14.38 16.06
N ALA A 120 -15.16 14.77 14.85
CA ALA A 120 -15.80 15.85 14.08
C ALA A 120 -17.11 15.43 13.40
N GLY A 121 -17.56 14.18 13.54
CA GLY A 121 -18.81 13.67 13.00
C GLY A 121 -18.71 13.10 11.59
N ALA A 122 -17.53 13.00 10.99
CA ALA A 122 -17.34 12.34 9.69
C ALA A 122 -17.50 10.81 9.79
N ALA A 123 -17.87 10.17 8.69
CA ALA A 123 -17.77 8.72 8.58
C ALA A 123 -16.33 8.30 8.39
N VAL A 124 -15.91 7.17 8.95
CA VAL A 124 -14.50 6.75 8.92
C VAL A 124 -14.35 5.33 8.42
N GLY A 125 -13.40 5.14 7.50
CA GLY A 125 -13.04 3.83 6.98
C GLY A 125 -11.52 3.65 6.85
N VAL A 126 -11.08 2.40 7.03
CA VAL A 126 -9.69 1.96 6.88
C VAL A 126 -9.68 0.67 6.06
N GLY A 127 -8.95 0.66 4.94
CA GLY A 127 -8.82 -0.49 4.05
C GLY A 127 -7.37 -0.76 3.67
N THR A 128 -7.06 -2.02 3.40
CA THR A 128 -5.69 -2.47 3.08
C THR A 128 -5.70 -3.69 2.17
N SER A 129 -4.58 -3.94 1.50
CA SER A 129 -4.33 -5.18 0.76
C SER A 129 -3.65 -6.30 1.59
N VAL A 130 -3.36 -6.03 2.87
CA VAL A 130 -2.83 -7.01 3.83
C VAL A 130 -3.87 -7.32 4.91
N THR A 131 -3.49 -7.90 6.05
CA THR A 131 -4.43 -8.11 7.15
C THR A 131 -4.86 -6.77 7.75
N VAL A 132 -6.14 -6.69 8.15
CA VAL A 132 -6.71 -5.43 8.64
C VAL A 132 -6.02 -4.91 9.90
N ASN A 133 -5.40 -5.79 10.68
CA ASN A 133 -4.63 -5.49 11.89
C ASN A 133 -3.10 -5.49 11.66
N HIS A 134 -2.64 -5.33 10.40
CA HIS A 134 -1.24 -5.04 10.10
C HIS A 134 -0.87 -3.63 10.57
N ALA A 135 0.42 -3.34 10.68
CA ALA A 135 0.95 -2.15 11.34
C ALA A 135 0.45 -0.81 10.78
N THR A 136 0.42 -0.64 9.45
CA THR A 136 0.03 0.61 8.81
C THR A 136 -1.45 0.94 9.03
N PRO A 137 -2.43 0.05 8.72
CA PRO A 137 -3.83 0.34 9.01
C PRO A 137 -4.08 0.47 10.52
N ALA A 138 -3.40 -0.34 11.35
CA ALA A 138 -3.51 -0.29 12.80
C ALA A 138 -3.12 1.08 13.40
N SER A 139 -2.19 1.78 12.79
CA SER A 139 -1.77 3.12 13.25
C SER A 139 -2.89 4.16 13.24
N PHE A 140 -3.99 3.89 12.55
CA PHE A 140 -5.15 4.78 12.50
C PHE A 140 -6.17 4.54 13.61
N TYR A 141 -6.08 3.40 14.34
CA TYR A 141 -7.09 3.02 15.33
C TYR A 141 -6.55 2.33 16.59
N ALA A 142 -5.29 1.85 16.58
CA ALA A 142 -4.73 1.05 17.68
C ALA A 142 -3.64 1.79 18.47
N HIS A 143 -3.42 1.31 19.70
CA HIS A 143 -2.42 1.83 20.64
C HIS A 143 -1.69 0.66 21.30
N GLN A 144 -0.68 0.11 20.60
CA GLN A 144 0.04 -1.07 21.07
C GLN A 144 1.56 -0.83 21.10
N PRO A 145 2.27 -1.30 22.14
CA PRO A 145 3.72 -1.14 22.25
C PRO A 145 4.51 -2.04 21.30
N ASP A 146 3.86 -3.05 20.68
CA ASP A 146 4.47 -3.96 19.71
C ASP A 146 3.49 -4.28 18.59
N ARG A 147 3.91 -4.09 17.32
CA ARG A 147 3.15 -4.37 16.12
C ARG A 147 2.75 -5.84 15.93
N ASN A 148 3.42 -6.75 16.66
CA ASN A 148 3.12 -8.19 16.62
C ASN A 148 1.97 -8.59 17.54
N MET A 149 1.44 -7.68 18.34
CA MET A 149 0.27 -7.92 19.20
C MET A 149 -1.03 -7.90 18.39
N TYR A 150 -1.11 -8.75 17.36
CA TYR A 150 -2.19 -8.74 16.37
C TYR A 150 -3.58 -8.88 16.99
N TYR A 151 -3.73 -9.74 17.99
CA TYR A 151 -5.02 -9.93 18.67
C TYR A 151 -5.45 -8.65 19.42
N GLU A 152 -4.54 -8.02 20.15
CA GLU A 152 -4.81 -6.78 20.88
C GLU A 152 -5.12 -5.62 19.91
N ILE A 153 -4.38 -5.55 18.80
CA ILE A 153 -4.68 -4.60 17.70
C ILE A 153 -6.09 -4.82 17.16
N GLY A 154 -6.51 -6.09 16.99
CA GLY A 154 -7.88 -6.41 16.57
C GLY A 154 -8.94 -5.95 17.58
N LYS A 155 -8.64 -6.01 18.89
CA LYS A 155 -9.52 -5.46 19.93
C LYS A 155 -9.58 -3.93 19.89
N ASP A 156 -8.46 -3.27 19.59
CA ASP A 156 -8.45 -1.81 19.42
C ASP A 156 -9.26 -1.36 18.19
N LEU A 157 -9.28 -2.14 17.10
CA LEU A 157 -10.15 -1.92 15.96
C LEU A 157 -11.63 -1.85 16.39
N ILE A 158 -12.06 -2.83 17.20
CA ILE A 158 -13.43 -2.89 17.72
C ILE A 158 -13.73 -1.68 18.61
N LYS A 159 -12.80 -1.31 19.48
CA LYS A 159 -12.90 -0.17 20.38
C LYS A 159 -12.94 1.18 19.64
N ALA A 160 -12.14 1.35 18.60
CA ALA A 160 -12.13 2.56 17.77
C ALA A 160 -13.49 2.75 17.07
N GLY A 161 -14.12 1.66 16.66
CA GLY A 161 -15.51 1.66 16.24
C GLY A 161 -15.76 2.50 14.98
N PHE A 162 -14.89 2.43 13.97
CA PHE A 162 -15.11 3.09 12.68
C PHE A 162 -16.22 2.41 11.88
N ASP A 163 -16.74 3.08 10.87
CA ASP A 163 -17.89 2.62 10.11
C ASP A 163 -17.54 1.49 9.12
N PHE A 164 -16.30 1.49 8.62
CA PHE A 164 -15.83 0.52 7.63
C PHE A 164 -14.38 0.09 7.90
N TYR A 165 -14.14 -1.22 7.78
CA TYR A 165 -12.81 -1.80 7.70
C TYR A 165 -12.73 -2.80 6.55
N ALA A 166 -11.55 -2.94 5.94
CA ALA A 166 -11.32 -3.97 4.94
C ALA A 166 -9.86 -4.42 4.89
N GLY A 167 -9.67 -5.68 4.58
CA GLY A 167 -8.36 -6.29 4.40
C GLY A 167 -8.48 -7.73 3.89
N SER A 168 -7.36 -8.47 3.90
CA SER A 168 -7.42 -9.87 3.55
C SER A 168 -8.18 -10.69 4.60
N ASP A 169 -7.85 -10.49 5.87
CA ASP A 169 -8.49 -11.08 7.05
C ASP A 169 -7.91 -10.42 8.32
N PHE A 170 -8.12 -11.03 9.49
CA PHE A 170 -7.32 -10.79 10.69
C PHE A 170 -6.07 -11.68 10.71
N ALA A 171 -4.94 -11.15 11.13
CA ALA A 171 -3.84 -11.95 11.65
C ALA A 171 -4.17 -12.36 13.09
N ASP A 172 -3.86 -13.61 13.44
CA ASP A 172 -4.07 -14.19 14.78
C ASP A 172 -5.44 -13.85 15.44
N PRO A 173 -6.58 -14.20 14.80
CA PRO A 173 -7.90 -13.79 15.28
C PRO A 173 -8.32 -14.44 16.59
N GLU A 174 -7.65 -15.49 17.03
CA GLU A 174 -8.02 -16.28 18.21
C GLU A 174 -7.02 -16.20 19.36
N ASN A 175 -5.80 -15.67 19.12
CA ASN A 175 -4.69 -15.63 20.07
C ASN A 175 -4.50 -17.00 20.78
N LYS A 176 -4.35 -18.06 20.00
CA LYS A 176 -4.34 -19.46 20.51
C LYS A 176 -3.27 -19.77 21.54
N ASN A 177 -2.23 -18.94 21.58
CA ASN A 177 -1.09 -19.12 22.47
C ASN A 177 -1.25 -18.41 23.83
N ASP A 178 -2.34 -17.67 24.04
CA ASP A 178 -2.62 -16.91 25.25
C ASP A 178 -3.90 -17.41 25.92
N ALA A 179 -3.76 -18.03 27.09
CA ALA A 179 -4.90 -18.51 27.89
C ALA A 179 -5.83 -17.38 28.41
N THR A 180 -5.42 -16.11 28.27
CA THR A 180 -6.23 -14.94 28.67
C THR A 180 -7.05 -14.39 27.50
N ALA A 181 -6.94 -14.96 26.29
CA ALA A 181 -7.73 -14.55 25.14
C ALA A 181 -9.23 -14.64 25.41
N THR A 182 -9.97 -13.60 25.04
CA THR A 182 -11.40 -13.45 25.35
C THR A 182 -12.31 -13.92 24.19
N GLY A 183 -11.89 -14.94 23.45
CA GLY A 183 -12.62 -15.50 22.31
C GLY A 183 -12.18 -14.90 20.97
N SER A 184 -12.82 -15.36 19.90
CA SER A 184 -12.49 -14.97 18.53
C SER A 184 -12.74 -13.47 18.28
N LEU A 185 -11.86 -12.79 17.56
CA LEU A 185 -12.10 -11.42 17.07
C LEU A 185 -13.36 -11.33 16.20
N TYR A 186 -13.71 -12.39 15.47
CA TYR A 186 -14.93 -12.41 14.66
C TYR A 186 -16.18 -12.31 15.51
N ASP A 187 -16.26 -13.06 16.63
CA ASP A 187 -17.38 -13.02 17.55
C ASP A 187 -17.46 -11.67 18.28
N GLN A 188 -16.31 -11.13 18.66
CA GLN A 188 -16.22 -9.80 19.29
C GLN A 188 -16.67 -8.69 18.34
N CYS A 189 -16.32 -8.74 17.06
CA CYS A 189 -16.81 -7.82 16.04
C CYS A 189 -18.34 -7.92 15.87
N ALA A 190 -18.87 -9.15 15.81
CA ALA A 190 -20.31 -9.37 15.69
C ALA A 190 -21.05 -8.83 16.93
N ALA A 191 -20.55 -9.08 18.14
CA ALA A 191 -21.11 -8.55 19.38
C ALA A 191 -21.07 -7.01 19.45
N ALA A 192 -20.07 -6.38 18.81
CA ALA A 192 -19.95 -4.93 18.68
C ALA A 192 -20.82 -4.35 17.54
N GLY A 193 -21.63 -5.17 16.85
CA GLY A 193 -22.55 -4.75 15.81
C GLY A 193 -21.94 -4.65 14.41
N TYR A 194 -20.74 -5.21 14.18
CA TYR A 194 -20.18 -5.33 12.84
C TYR A 194 -20.77 -6.53 12.09
N VAL A 195 -21.03 -6.33 10.80
CA VAL A 195 -21.33 -7.40 9.87
C VAL A 195 -20.08 -7.71 9.05
N ILE A 196 -19.62 -8.95 9.09
CA ILE A 196 -18.46 -9.40 8.30
C ILE A 196 -18.95 -9.85 6.93
N ALA A 197 -18.42 -9.24 5.88
CA ALA A 197 -18.64 -9.61 4.48
C ALA A 197 -17.39 -10.32 3.92
N ARG A 198 -17.60 -11.37 3.11
CA ARG A 198 -16.52 -12.09 2.45
C ARG A 198 -16.61 -11.93 0.93
N GLY A 199 -15.72 -11.10 0.39
CA GLY A 199 -15.68 -10.70 -1.01
C GLY A 199 -16.68 -9.60 -1.36
N TYR A 200 -16.38 -8.89 -2.46
CA TYR A 200 -17.10 -7.67 -2.86
C TYR A 200 -18.60 -7.91 -3.15
N LYS A 201 -18.96 -9.07 -3.71
CA LYS A 201 -20.39 -9.39 -3.97
C LYS A 201 -21.20 -9.62 -2.69
N ASP A 202 -20.61 -10.21 -1.67
CA ASP A 202 -21.26 -10.39 -0.37
C ASP A 202 -21.37 -9.05 0.37
N PHE A 203 -20.34 -8.23 0.29
CA PHE A 203 -20.35 -6.86 0.79
C PHE A 203 -21.53 -6.05 0.21
N GLN A 204 -21.72 -6.05 -1.11
CA GLN A 204 -22.81 -5.31 -1.76
C GLN A 204 -24.22 -5.74 -1.26
N LYS A 205 -24.38 -7.02 -0.89
CA LYS A 205 -25.65 -7.50 -0.31
C LYS A 205 -25.84 -7.00 1.12
N LYS A 206 -24.79 -7.14 1.94
CA LYS A 206 -24.81 -6.82 3.37
C LYS A 206 -24.87 -5.31 3.62
N LEU A 207 -24.26 -4.50 2.75
CA LEU A 207 -24.34 -3.05 2.82
C LEU A 207 -25.79 -2.52 2.82
N LYS A 208 -26.74 -3.22 2.20
CA LYS A 208 -28.16 -2.79 2.15
C LYS A 208 -28.80 -2.74 3.53
N THR A 209 -28.33 -3.54 4.47
CA THR A 209 -28.96 -3.76 5.77
C THR A 209 -28.05 -3.48 6.97
N SER A 210 -26.81 -3.09 6.73
CA SER A 210 -25.84 -2.81 7.78
C SER A 210 -25.13 -1.49 7.55
N ASP A 211 -24.85 -0.76 8.64
CA ASP A 211 -24.13 0.51 8.65
C ASP A 211 -22.68 0.34 9.12
N ARG A 212 -22.31 -0.81 9.70
CA ARG A 212 -20.97 -1.13 10.16
C ARG A 212 -20.52 -2.45 9.56
N ILE A 213 -19.53 -2.40 8.67
CA ILE A 213 -19.11 -3.57 7.89
C ILE A 213 -17.59 -3.71 7.93
N ILE A 214 -17.16 -4.97 8.11
CA ILE A 214 -15.79 -5.40 7.87
C ILE A 214 -15.79 -6.27 6.60
N LEU A 215 -15.03 -5.88 5.60
CA LEU A 215 -14.89 -6.61 4.35
C LEU A 215 -13.57 -7.40 4.33
N PHE A 216 -13.67 -8.70 4.25
CA PHE A 216 -12.54 -9.60 4.02
C PHE A 216 -12.61 -10.27 2.64
N GLN A 217 -11.47 -10.81 2.16
CA GLN A 217 -11.46 -11.63 0.97
C GLN A 217 -12.29 -12.91 1.15
N GLN A 218 -12.63 -13.58 0.05
CA GLN A 218 -13.32 -14.87 0.10
C GLN A 218 -12.36 -15.96 0.57
N GLU A 219 -12.91 -17.05 1.15
CA GLU A 219 -12.12 -18.20 1.65
C GLU A 219 -11.17 -18.83 0.60
N LYS A 220 -11.54 -18.76 -0.68
CA LYS A 220 -10.77 -19.34 -1.79
C LYS A 220 -9.81 -18.35 -2.46
N ASP A 221 -9.92 -17.06 -2.17
CA ASP A 221 -9.06 -16.03 -2.76
C ASP A 221 -7.60 -16.27 -2.34
N ASN A 222 -6.65 -15.84 -3.14
CA ASN A 222 -5.22 -16.06 -2.91
C ASN A 222 -4.87 -17.54 -2.62
N ALA A 223 -5.57 -18.47 -3.26
CA ALA A 223 -5.41 -19.93 -3.04
C ALA A 223 -5.61 -20.37 -1.56
N GLY A 224 -6.42 -19.61 -0.80
CA GLY A 224 -6.71 -19.85 0.61
C GLY A 224 -5.68 -19.25 1.58
N ASP A 225 -4.77 -18.42 1.10
CA ASP A 225 -3.86 -17.67 1.95
C ASP A 225 -4.52 -16.35 2.36
N HIS A 226 -4.84 -16.21 3.64
CA HIS A 226 -5.54 -15.06 4.20
C HIS A 226 -4.59 -14.00 4.79
N SER A 227 -3.27 -14.18 4.71
CA SER A 227 -2.30 -13.22 5.21
C SER A 227 -2.26 -11.91 4.42
N CYS A 228 -2.70 -11.94 3.15
CA CYS A 228 -2.78 -10.80 2.26
C CYS A 228 -3.71 -11.08 1.08
N LEU A 229 -4.10 -10.04 0.33
CA LEU A 229 -4.74 -10.21 -0.97
C LEU A 229 -3.75 -10.82 -1.98
N SER A 230 -4.26 -11.42 -3.06
CA SER A 230 -3.41 -11.88 -4.16
C SER A 230 -2.59 -10.75 -4.74
N TYR A 231 -1.32 -10.99 -5.06
CA TYR A 231 -0.57 -10.07 -5.91
C TYR A 231 -1.29 -9.82 -7.23
N ALA A 232 -1.23 -8.60 -7.74
CA ALA A 232 -1.83 -8.24 -9.03
C ALA A 232 -1.33 -9.16 -10.17
N ILE A 233 -0.06 -9.58 -10.12
CA ILE A 233 0.53 -10.52 -11.08
C ILE A 233 -0.02 -11.96 -10.94
N ASP A 234 -0.51 -12.34 -9.77
CA ASP A 234 -0.96 -13.69 -9.42
C ASP A 234 -2.48 -13.84 -9.43
N ARG A 235 -3.20 -12.74 -9.48
CA ARG A 235 -4.64 -12.66 -9.27
C ARG A 235 -5.42 -13.50 -10.27
N SER A 236 -6.39 -14.25 -9.76
CA SER A 236 -7.44 -14.88 -10.57
C SER A 236 -8.62 -13.92 -10.73
N GLY A 237 -9.47 -14.14 -11.73
CA GLY A 237 -10.58 -13.23 -12.04
C GLY A 237 -11.66 -13.08 -10.95
N SER A 238 -11.59 -13.84 -9.85
CA SER A 238 -12.52 -13.76 -8.72
C SER A 238 -11.90 -13.17 -7.46
N ASP A 239 -10.58 -13.01 -7.41
CA ASP A 239 -9.89 -12.49 -6.24
C ASP A 239 -10.23 -11.01 -6.01
N MET A 240 -10.43 -10.64 -4.75
CA MET A 240 -10.70 -9.27 -4.35
C MET A 240 -9.51 -8.36 -4.65
N THR A 241 -9.76 -7.18 -5.19
CA THR A 241 -8.76 -6.18 -5.56
C THR A 241 -8.73 -5.02 -4.56
N LEU A 242 -7.64 -4.26 -4.52
CA LEU A 242 -7.59 -3.02 -3.74
C LEU A 242 -8.59 -1.97 -4.29
N GLN A 243 -8.89 -2.01 -5.57
CA GLN A 243 -9.95 -1.21 -6.19
C GLN A 243 -11.32 -1.58 -5.63
N ASP A 244 -11.60 -2.88 -5.40
CA ASP A 244 -12.84 -3.35 -4.76
C ASP A 244 -12.94 -2.86 -3.31
N VAL A 245 -11.83 -2.91 -2.56
CA VAL A 245 -11.74 -2.38 -1.19
C VAL A 245 -12.06 -0.89 -1.17
N THR A 246 -11.49 -0.10 -2.09
CA THR A 246 -11.73 1.35 -2.19
C THR A 246 -13.18 1.66 -2.54
N ARG A 247 -13.76 0.95 -3.52
CA ARG A 247 -15.18 1.09 -3.88
C ARG A 247 -16.12 0.72 -2.74
N ALA A 248 -15.76 -0.33 -2.00
CA ALA A 248 -16.53 -0.76 -0.83
C ALA A 248 -16.50 0.31 0.27
N GLY A 249 -15.33 0.85 0.59
CA GLY A 249 -15.17 1.94 1.56
C GLY A 249 -15.97 3.18 1.16
N LEU A 250 -15.80 3.65 -0.07
CA LEU A 250 -16.56 4.78 -0.60
C LEU A 250 -18.07 4.55 -0.48
N SER A 251 -18.57 3.36 -0.89
CA SER A 251 -20.00 3.04 -0.83
C SER A 251 -20.52 2.94 0.60
N ALA A 252 -19.73 2.40 1.53
CA ALA A 252 -20.10 2.29 2.93
C ALA A 252 -20.17 3.67 3.60
N LEU A 253 -19.19 4.54 3.35
CA LEU A 253 -19.10 5.84 4.01
C LEU A 253 -20.09 6.86 3.44
N THR A 254 -20.34 6.87 2.15
CA THR A 254 -21.36 7.74 1.55
C THR A 254 -22.77 7.37 1.98
N LYS A 255 -23.05 6.06 2.21
CA LYS A 255 -24.34 5.60 2.75
C LYS A 255 -24.63 6.16 4.14
N GLN A 256 -23.63 6.46 4.97
CA GLN A 256 -23.81 6.98 6.33
C GLN A 256 -24.54 8.33 6.38
N ASN A 257 -24.57 9.07 5.27
CA ASN A 257 -25.16 10.40 5.17
C ASN A 257 -24.69 11.37 6.28
N LYS A 258 -23.41 11.21 6.72
CA LYS A 258 -22.74 12.10 7.67
C LYS A 258 -22.17 13.33 6.96
N ASP A 259 -21.64 14.26 7.72
CA ASP A 259 -21.00 15.47 7.18
C ASP A 259 -19.61 15.16 6.62
N GLY A 260 -19.57 14.34 5.57
CA GLY A 260 -18.36 13.88 4.89
C GLY A 260 -17.78 12.60 5.46
N PHE A 261 -16.56 12.27 5.00
CA PHE A 261 -15.85 11.07 5.43
C PHE A 261 -14.33 11.21 5.38
N PHE A 262 -13.67 10.32 6.12
CA PHE A 262 -12.25 9.99 5.99
C PHE A 262 -12.10 8.51 5.58
N LEU A 263 -11.41 8.26 4.48
CA LEU A 263 -11.10 6.91 4.00
C LEU A 263 -9.60 6.75 3.78
N MET A 264 -8.94 5.94 4.62
CA MET A 264 -7.57 5.51 4.40
C MET A 264 -7.53 4.20 3.64
N ILE A 265 -6.68 4.11 2.62
CA ILE A 265 -6.44 2.90 1.83
C ILE A 265 -4.94 2.65 1.74
N GLU A 266 -4.54 1.43 2.09
CA GLU A 266 -3.15 1.00 2.02
C GLU A 266 -2.89 0.01 0.89
N GLY A 267 -1.84 0.29 0.10
CA GLY A 267 -1.25 -0.66 -0.84
C GLY A 267 -0.10 -1.45 -0.18
N GLY A 268 -0.39 -2.30 0.80
CA GLY A 268 0.60 -3.00 1.62
C GLY A 268 1.44 -4.03 0.85
N LYS A 269 0.95 -4.52 -0.28
CA LYS A 269 1.66 -5.54 -1.08
C LYS A 269 2.82 -4.99 -1.91
N ILE A 270 2.95 -3.68 -2.08
CA ILE A 270 4.12 -3.08 -2.74
C ILE A 270 5.36 -3.39 -1.93
N ASP A 271 5.29 -3.20 -0.61
CA ASP A 271 6.38 -3.51 0.32
C ASP A 271 6.78 -4.99 0.30
N TYR A 272 5.82 -5.90 0.34
CA TYR A 272 6.08 -7.35 0.27
C TYR A 272 6.84 -7.73 -1.00
N ALA A 273 6.46 -7.18 -2.16
CA ALA A 273 7.16 -7.41 -3.42
C ALA A 273 8.57 -6.82 -3.42
N CYS A 274 8.76 -5.63 -2.80
CA CYS A 274 10.06 -4.99 -2.64
C CYS A 274 10.98 -5.77 -1.68
N HIS A 275 10.46 -6.29 -0.56
CA HIS A 275 11.19 -7.20 0.32
C HIS A 275 11.65 -8.47 -0.38
N ALA A 276 10.83 -8.99 -1.28
CA ALA A 276 11.21 -10.11 -2.14
C ALA A 276 12.16 -9.71 -3.28
N ASN A 277 12.43 -8.42 -3.49
CA ASN A 277 13.14 -7.87 -4.66
C ASN A 277 12.55 -8.36 -6.00
N ASP A 278 11.25 -8.49 -6.08
CA ASP A 278 10.49 -8.90 -7.28
C ASP A 278 9.98 -7.67 -8.02
N ALA A 279 10.77 -7.20 -9.00
CA ALA A 279 10.45 -5.97 -9.73
C ALA A 279 9.13 -6.05 -10.51
N ALA A 280 8.81 -7.21 -11.10
CA ALA A 280 7.57 -7.36 -11.85
C ALA A 280 6.34 -7.32 -10.94
N ALA A 281 6.42 -7.95 -9.75
CA ALA A 281 5.37 -7.88 -8.76
C ALA A 281 5.25 -6.45 -8.20
N ALA A 282 6.36 -5.81 -7.81
CA ALA A 282 6.36 -4.46 -7.23
C ALA A 282 5.74 -3.41 -8.17
N PHE A 283 6.10 -3.41 -9.47
CA PHE A 283 5.53 -2.46 -10.42
C PHE A 283 4.04 -2.73 -10.72
N LYS A 284 3.62 -4.00 -10.73
CA LYS A 284 2.21 -4.33 -10.90
C LYS A 284 1.38 -4.01 -9.66
N GLU A 285 1.93 -4.14 -8.45
CA GLU A 285 1.27 -3.70 -7.22
C GLU A 285 1.13 -2.17 -7.15
N THR A 286 2.17 -1.43 -7.54
CA THR A 286 2.10 0.03 -7.64
C THR A 286 1.05 0.48 -8.67
N TYR A 287 0.93 -0.22 -9.79
CA TYR A 287 -0.13 0.03 -10.77
C TYR A 287 -1.53 -0.34 -10.23
N ASP A 288 -1.67 -1.44 -9.49
CA ASP A 288 -2.94 -1.82 -8.84
C ASP A 288 -3.37 -0.79 -7.79
N PHE A 289 -2.41 -0.24 -7.06
CA PHE A 289 -2.62 0.89 -6.14
C PHE A 289 -3.12 2.14 -6.88
N ASP A 290 -2.56 2.47 -8.06
CA ASP A 290 -3.06 3.54 -8.92
C ASP A 290 -4.52 3.29 -9.35
N GLN A 291 -4.90 2.05 -9.66
CA GLN A 291 -6.27 1.71 -10.01
C GLN A 291 -7.24 1.90 -8.83
N ALA A 292 -6.78 1.70 -7.60
CA ALA A 292 -7.56 2.02 -6.40
C ALA A 292 -7.72 3.54 -6.22
N ILE A 293 -6.67 4.32 -6.50
CA ILE A 293 -6.71 5.79 -6.46
C ILE A 293 -7.65 6.35 -7.54
N ARG A 294 -7.75 5.73 -8.72
CA ARG A 294 -8.71 6.14 -9.77
C ARG A 294 -10.15 6.15 -9.28
N VAL A 295 -10.53 5.26 -8.37
CA VAL A 295 -11.87 5.27 -7.77
C VAL A 295 -12.12 6.58 -6.99
N ALA A 296 -11.13 7.04 -6.25
CA ALA A 296 -11.21 8.31 -5.52
C ALA A 296 -11.18 9.51 -6.48
N TYR A 297 -10.39 9.40 -7.56
CA TYR A 297 -10.33 10.45 -8.59
C TYR A 297 -11.64 10.59 -9.35
N GLU A 298 -12.31 9.49 -9.72
CA GLU A 298 -13.66 9.49 -10.32
C GLU A 298 -14.70 10.17 -9.40
N PHE A 299 -14.57 10.01 -8.08
CA PHE A 299 -15.39 10.71 -7.10
C PHE A 299 -15.02 12.20 -6.99
N TYR A 300 -13.72 12.53 -7.00
CA TYR A 300 -13.23 13.89 -7.00
C TYR A 300 -13.76 14.69 -8.20
N GLU A 301 -13.81 14.12 -9.40
CA GLU A 301 -14.33 14.79 -10.59
C GLU A 301 -15.80 15.25 -10.43
N GLN A 302 -16.56 14.59 -9.56
CA GLN A 302 -17.94 14.94 -9.24
C GLN A 302 -18.06 15.92 -8.06
N HIS A 303 -17.03 16.02 -7.22
CA HIS A 303 -17.00 16.82 -5.98
C HIS A 303 -15.65 17.55 -5.80
N PRO A 304 -15.16 18.33 -6.80
CA PRO A 304 -13.79 18.83 -6.79
C PRO A 304 -13.50 19.82 -5.67
N ASP A 305 -14.47 20.65 -5.28
CA ASP A 305 -14.31 21.70 -4.28
C ASP A 305 -14.42 21.21 -2.82
N GLU A 306 -14.89 19.97 -2.63
CA GLU A 306 -15.12 19.37 -1.31
C GLU A 306 -14.28 18.11 -1.06
N THR A 307 -13.50 17.65 -2.03
CA THR A 307 -12.70 16.44 -1.93
C THR A 307 -11.22 16.76 -1.83
N LEU A 308 -10.53 16.09 -0.92
CA LEU A 308 -9.07 16.04 -0.84
C LEU A 308 -8.60 14.60 -1.06
N ILE A 309 -7.68 14.39 -2.00
CA ILE A 309 -6.96 13.13 -2.17
C ILE A 309 -5.49 13.37 -1.87
N VAL A 310 -4.94 12.63 -0.92
CA VAL A 310 -3.51 12.62 -0.58
C VAL A 310 -2.96 11.23 -0.80
N VAL A 311 -1.88 11.12 -1.58
CA VAL A 311 -1.17 9.86 -1.87
C VAL A 311 0.26 9.99 -1.39
N THR A 312 0.73 9.07 -0.56
CA THR A 312 2.12 9.03 -0.09
C THR A 312 2.56 7.59 0.18
N ALA A 313 3.72 7.43 0.79
CA ALA A 313 4.21 6.16 1.31
C ALA A 313 4.72 6.34 2.74
N ASP A 314 4.86 5.26 3.45
CA ASP A 314 5.39 5.23 4.81
C ASP A 314 6.92 5.17 4.83
N HIS A 315 7.54 4.43 3.92
CA HIS A 315 8.99 4.34 3.69
C HIS A 315 9.29 3.83 2.27
N GLU A 316 10.57 3.76 1.92
CA GLU A 316 11.07 3.04 0.76
C GLU A 316 11.56 1.65 1.19
N THR A 317 11.37 0.63 0.33
CA THR A 317 11.82 -0.73 0.56
C THR A 317 12.65 -1.26 -0.60
N GLY A 318 13.76 -1.93 -0.26
CA GLY A 318 14.60 -2.64 -1.21
C GLY A 318 15.76 -1.83 -1.79
N GLY A 319 15.72 -0.51 -1.71
CA GLY A 319 16.72 0.36 -2.33
C GLY A 319 16.79 0.15 -3.84
N ILE A 320 15.63 0.18 -4.51
CA ILE A 320 15.53 -0.12 -5.95
C ILE A 320 16.28 0.91 -6.80
N VAL A 321 17.02 0.43 -7.80
CA VAL A 321 17.76 1.25 -8.77
C VAL A 321 17.32 0.87 -10.19
N LEU A 322 16.98 1.89 -10.98
CA LEU A 322 16.64 1.77 -12.39
C LEU A 322 17.87 2.08 -13.25
N GLY A 323 18.36 1.07 -13.96
CA GLY A 323 19.65 1.12 -14.69
C GLY A 323 20.80 0.56 -13.84
N ARG A 324 21.54 -0.42 -14.40
CA ARG A 324 22.59 -1.15 -13.69
C ARG A 324 23.85 -1.27 -14.54
N GLY A 325 24.75 -0.30 -14.38
CA GLY A 325 26.08 -0.30 -14.98
C GLY A 325 26.14 0.26 -16.39
N LYS A 326 25.44 -0.30 -17.37
CA LYS A 326 25.29 0.26 -18.71
C LYS A 326 24.18 1.32 -18.72
N TYR A 327 24.21 2.23 -19.71
CA TYR A 327 23.15 3.23 -19.92
C TYR A 327 21.95 2.60 -20.66
N GLU A 328 21.40 1.53 -20.07
CA GLU A 328 20.33 0.70 -20.63
C GLU A 328 19.31 0.37 -19.55
N LEU A 329 18.03 0.27 -19.93
CA LEU A 329 16.94 -0.18 -19.09
C LEU A 329 15.97 -0.98 -19.96
N HIS A 330 15.61 -2.18 -19.52
CA HIS A 330 14.81 -3.13 -20.28
C HIS A 330 13.61 -3.63 -19.46
N THR A 331 12.88 -2.70 -18.83
CA THR A 331 11.74 -3.03 -17.96
C THR A 331 10.61 -3.76 -18.70
N ASP A 332 10.53 -3.63 -20.04
CA ASP A 332 9.59 -4.39 -20.87
C ASP A 332 9.75 -5.91 -20.75
N LEU A 333 10.94 -6.41 -20.38
CA LEU A 333 11.18 -7.83 -20.16
C LEU A 333 10.39 -8.39 -18.97
N LEU A 334 10.06 -7.55 -17.98
CA LEU A 334 9.28 -7.95 -16.81
C LEU A 334 7.88 -8.47 -17.17
N LYS A 335 7.33 -8.11 -18.35
CA LYS A 335 6.02 -8.63 -18.82
C LYS A 335 6.01 -10.13 -19.05
N TYR A 336 7.18 -10.76 -19.22
CA TYR A 336 7.30 -12.19 -19.44
C TYR A 336 7.29 -13.03 -18.14
N GLN A 337 7.44 -12.38 -16.98
CA GLN A 337 7.18 -12.99 -15.68
C GLN A 337 5.67 -13.11 -15.48
N LYS A 338 5.15 -14.34 -15.34
CA LYS A 338 3.71 -14.62 -15.29
C LYS A 338 3.14 -14.72 -13.89
N MET A 339 3.98 -14.89 -12.90
CA MET A 339 3.60 -14.96 -11.49
C MET A 339 4.70 -14.37 -10.59
N SER A 340 4.36 -14.03 -9.36
CA SER A 340 5.34 -13.58 -8.37
C SER A 340 6.38 -14.67 -8.08
N ALA A 341 7.54 -14.27 -7.63
CA ALA A 341 8.58 -15.22 -7.20
C ALA A 341 8.07 -16.12 -6.07
N GLU A 342 7.25 -15.61 -5.19
CA GLU A 342 6.62 -16.39 -4.11
C GLU A 342 5.70 -17.47 -4.65
N ARG A 343 4.79 -17.12 -5.55
CA ARG A 343 3.89 -18.09 -6.17
C ARG A 343 4.65 -19.12 -7.02
N TYR A 344 5.71 -18.67 -7.69
CA TYR A 344 6.58 -19.56 -8.45
C TYR A 344 7.31 -20.57 -7.54
N SER A 345 7.72 -20.14 -6.35
CA SER A 345 8.28 -21.03 -5.32
C SER A 345 7.29 -22.14 -4.93
N LYS A 346 6.03 -21.77 -4.62
CA LYS A 346 4.96 -22.74 -4.33
C LYS A 346 4.66 -23.68 -5.52
N HIS A 347 4.73 -23.14 -6.75
CA HIS A 347 4.58 -23.94 -7.99
C HIS A 347 5.70 -24.98 -8.14
N LEU A 348 6.96 -24.59 -7.92
CA LEU A 348 8.10 -25.50 -7.98
C LEU A 348 8.06 -26.57 -6.89
N GLU A 349 7.58 -26.26 -5.70
CA GLU A 349 7.35 -27.27 -4.65
C GLU A 349 6.34 -28.36 -5.11
N GLN A 350 5.26 -27.95 -5.78
CA GLN A 350 4.30 -28.91 -6.35
C GLN A 350 4.92 -29.74 -7.46
N LEU A 351 5.74 -29.11 -8.31
CA LEU A 351 6.48 -29.81 -9.35
C LEU A 351 7.46 -30.86 -8.75
N TYR A 352 8.18 -30.46 -7.70
CA TYR A 352 9.09 -31.36 -6.99
C TYR A 352 8.35 -32.48 -6.25
N LYS A 353 7.20 -32.18 -5.61
CA LYS A 353 6.34 -33.22 -5.02
C LYS A 353 5.89 -34.27 -6.04
N LYS A 354 5.62 -33.83 -7.28
CA LYS A 354 5.18 -34.72 -8.38
C LYS A 354 6.28 -35.62 -8.89
N TYR A 355 7.50 -35.10 -9.09
CA TYR A 355 8.59 -35.82 -9.75
C TYR A 355 9.68 -36.30 -8.79
N GLY A 356 9.84 -35.67 -7.63
CA GLY A 356 10.89 -35.97 -6.67
C GLY A 356 12.27 -35.87 -7.30
N LYS A 357 13.15 -36.82 -6.95
CA LYS A 357 14.49 -36.94 -7.53
C LYS A 357 14.53 -37.25 -9.04
N LYS A 358 13.37 -37.54 -9.67
CA LYS A 358 13.25 -37.75 -11.12
C LYS A 358 12.96 -36.45 -11.88
N LEU A 359 12.84 -35.31 -11.20
CA LEU A 359 12.74 -34.03 -11.84
C LEU A 359 14.03 -33.78 -12.64
N THR A 360 13.91 -33.54 -13.95
CA THR A 360 15.08 -33.29 -14.81
C THR A 360 15.28 -31.81 -15.08
N TRP A 361 16.50 -31.42 -15.47
CA TRP A 361 16.79 -30.05 -15.86
C TRP A 361 15.91 -29.58 -17.02
N GLU A 362 15.71 -30.43 -18.02
CA GLU A 362 14.88 -30.12 -19.20
C GLU A 362 13.43 -29.80 -18.81
N GLN A 363 12.90 -30.44 -17.76
CA GLN A 363 11.57 -30.10 -17.23
C GLN A 363 11.54 -28.76 -16.56
N VAL A 364 12.56 -28.43 -15.74
CA VAL A 364 12.70 -27.14 -15.08
C VAL A 364 12.99 -26.02 -16.08
N GLU A 365 13.85 -26.25 -17.07
CA GLU A 365 14.14 -25.30 -18.15
C GLU A 365 12.88 -24.98 -18.95
N LYS A 366 12.09 -25.99 -19.30
CA LYS A 366 10.79 -25.80 -19.98
C LYS A 366 9.83 -24.98 -19.13
N ASP A 367 9.78 -25.22 -17.83
CA ASP A 367 8.94 -24.50 -16.90
C ASP A 367 9.37 -23.05 -16.74
N LEU A 368 10.68 -22.78 -16.55
CA LEU A 368 11.28 -21.44 -16.54
C LEU A 368 11.01 -20.67 -17.85
N LYS A 369 11.14 -21.34 -18.97
CA LYS A 369 10.80 -20.75 -20.28
C LYS A 369 9.33 -20.36 -20.36
N ALA A 370 8.43 -21.20 -19.84
CA ALA A 370 7.00 -20.97 -19.88
C ALA A 370 6.56 -19.82 -18.95
N ASN A 371 7.16 -19.68 -17.75
CA ASN A 371 6.73 -18.76 -16.71
C ASN A 371 7.55 -17.47 -16.63
N TRP A 372 8.78 -17.45 -17.15
CA TRP A 372 9.70 -16.30 -17.12
C TRP A 372 10.16 -15.83 -18.51
N GLY A 373 9.85 -16.59 -19.56
CA GLY A 373 10.28 -16.27 -20.93
C GLY A 373 11.78 -16.50 -21.19
N PHE A 374 12.51 -17.12 -20.28
CA PHE A 374 13.97 -17.31 -20.39
C PHE A 374 14.33 -18.12 -21.63
N TRP A 375 15.50 -17.81 -22.22
CA TRP A 375 16.07 -18.38 -23.46
C TRP A 375 15.23 -18.19 -24.73
N ASP A 376 14.03 -17.62 -24.62
CA ASP A 376 13.16 -17.31 -25.77
C ASP A 376 12.97 -15.79 -25.89
N LYS A 377 12.22 -15.19 -24.97
CA LYS A 377 11.89 -13.76 -24.91
C LYS A 377 12.96 -12.96 -24.14
N VAL A 378 13.51 -13.56 -23.12
CA VAL A 378 14.56 -13.02 -22.28
C VAL A 378 15.85 -13.78 -22.58
N LYS A 379 16.81 -13.11 -23.21
CA LYS A 379 18.12 -13.70 -23.50
C LYS A 379 18.95 -13.75 -22.22
N LEU A 380 19.46 -14.93 -21.88
CA LEU A 380 20.30 -15.13 -20.71
C LEU A 380 21.78 -15.26 -21.11
N THR A 381 22.65 -14.76 -20.23
CA THR A 381 24.09 -15.06 -20.30
C THR A 381 24.36 -16.47 -19.77
N ASP A 382 25.57 -17.01 -20.08
CA ASP A 382 26.00 -18.30 -19.54
C ASP A 382 25.99 -18.29 -18.00
N HIS A 383 26.48 -17.21 -17.38
CA HIS A 383 26.50 -17.04 -15.93
C HIS A 383 25.08 -17.09 -15.30
N GLN A 384 24.09 -16.49 -15.95
CA GLN A 384 22.69 -16.53 -15.49
C GLN A 384 22.10 -17.93 -15.64
N THR A 385 22.40 -18.61 -16.75
CA THR A 385 22.01 -20.00 -16.98
C THR A 385 22.65 -20.94 -15.96
N ASP A 386 23.95 -20.79 -15.67
CA ASP A 386 24.66 -21.58 -14.67
C ASP A 386 24.11 -21.37 -13.24
N ARG A 387 23.70 -20.14 -12.90
CA ARG A 387 23.00 -19.86 -11.62
C ARG A 387 21.73 -20.70 -11.48
N LEU A 388 20.90 -20.74 -12.52
CA LEU A 388 19.66 -21.52 -12.53
C LEU A 388 19.93 -23.02 -12.45
N LYS A 389 20.93 -23.53 -13.19
CA LYS A 389 21.35 -24.93 -13.13
C LYS A 389 21.92 -25.31 -11.76
N LYS A 390 22.68 -24.41 -11.13
CA LYS A 390 23.19 -24.63 -9.78
C LYS A 390 22.05 -24.74 -8.77
N ALA A 391 21.06 -23.83 -8.83
CA ALA A 391 19.89 -23.87 -7.96
C ALA A 391 19.08 -25.17 -8.14
N TYR A 392 18.86 -25.61 -9.39
CA TYR A 392 18.23 -26.89 -9.69
C TYR A 392 19.02 -28.06 -9.09
N LYS A 393 20.36 -28.09 -9.25
CA LYS A 393 21.21 -29.15 -8.68
C LYS A 393 21.08 -29.19 -7.16
N ASN A 394 21.16 -28.03 -6.50
CA ASN A 394 21.01 -27.93 -5.04
C ASN A 394 19.65 -28.51 -4.58
N LEU A 395 18.55 -28.15 -5.24
CA LEU A 395 17.21 -28.66 -4.93
C LEU A 395 17.16 -30.21 -5.04
N THR A 396 17.68 -30.75 -6.15
CA THR A 396 17.61 -32.21 -6.41
C THR A 396 18.56 -33.06 -5.56
N GLU A 397 19.65 -32.47 -5.08
CA GLU A 397 20.61 -33.08 -4.15
C GLU A 397 20.19 -32.94 -2.67
N GLY A 398 19.09 -32.22 -2.38
CA GLY A 398 18.58 -32.01 -1.02
C GLY A 398 19.30 -30.88 -0.24
N HIS A 399 19.90 -29.93 -0.96
CA HIS A 399 20.63 -28.79 -0.43
C HIS A 399 20.01 -27.47 -0.94
N ASP A 400 18.67 -27.41 -1.02
CA ASP A 400 18.01 -26.20 -1.51
C ASP A 400 18.39 -24.99 -0.65
N GLU A 401 18.93 -23.95 -1.29
CA GLU A 401 19.31 -22.70 -0.65
C GLU A 401 18.10 -21.76 -0.69
N GLU A 402 17.21 -21.90 0.32
CA GLU A 402 16.08 -21.00 0.46
C GLU A 402 16.52 -19.56 0.75
N SER A 403 15.90 -18.60 0.06
CA SER A 403 16.02 -17.17 0.37
C SER A 403 14.87 -16.74 1.25
N LYS A 404 15.15 -16.33 2.48
CA LYS A 404 14.15 -15.79 3.41
C LYS A 404 14.16 -14.28 3.39
N ASN A 405 13.01 -13.69 3.16
CA ASN A 405 12.75 -12.28 3.40
C ASN A 405 11.69 -12.11 4.48
N LEU A 406 11.28 -10.89 4.78
CA LEU A 406 10.39 -10.62 5.92
C LEU A 406 9.04 -11.34 5.79
N TYR A 407 8.50 -11.46 4.57
CA TYR A 407 7.13 -11.96 4.34
C TYR A 407 7.07 -13.24 3.51
N ALA A 408 8.16 -13.69 2.90
CA ALA A 408 8.16 -14.89 2.07
C ALA A 408 9.47 -15.68 2.17
N THR A 409 9.36 -16.98 1.92
CA THR A 409 10.50 -17.87 1.70
C THR A 409 10.47 -18.33 0.26
N LEU A 410 11.56 -18.09 -0.48
CA LEU A 410 11.72 -18.52 -1.87
C LEU A 410 12.66 -19.71 -1.92
N ASN A 411 12.29 -20.76 -2.67
CA ASN A 411 13.26 -21.80 -2.99
C ASN A 411 14.36 -21.28 -3.91
N GLY A 412 15.49 -21.96 -3.96
CA GLY A 412 16.69 -21.49 -4.67
C GLY A 412 16.48 -21.23 -6.16
N ILE A 413 15.62 -22.00 -6.85
CA ILE A 413 15.31 -21.80 -8.27
C ILE A 413 14.50 -20.52 -8.46
N SER A 414 13.49 -20.28 -7.62
CA SER A 414 12.68 -19.08 -7.69
C SER A 414 13.50 -17.80 -7.39
N ASP A 415 14.37 -17.87 -6.37
CA ASP A 415 15.30 -16.78 -6.06
C ASP A 415 16.26 -16.51 -7.22
N ALA A 416 16.84 -17.56 -7.82
CA ALA A 416 17.69 -17.42 -8.99
C ALA A 416 16.96 -16.83 -10.20
N ALA A 417 15.69 -17.23 -10.42
CA ALA A 417 14.87 -16.73 -11.52
C ALA A 417 14.56 -15.24 -11.36
N ARG A 418 14.09 -14.77 -10.18
CA ARG A 418 13.80 -13.36 -9.96
C ARG A 418 15.04 -12.47 -10.10
N ARG A 419 16.20 -12.93 -9.56
CA ARG A 419 17.49 -12.21 -9.73
C ARG A 419 17.88 -12.11 -11.20
N THR A 420 17.72 -13.19 -11.94
CA THR A 420 18.03 -13.24 -13.37
C THR A 420 17.12 -12.30 -14.16
N MET A 421 15.82 -12.25 -13.84
CA MET A 421 14.88 -11.33 -14.46
C MET A 421 15.21 -9.86 -14.16
N ALA A 422 15.47 -9.52 -12.89
CA ALA A 422 15.85 -8.17 -12.49
C ALA A 422 17.15 -7.71 -13.21
N GLU A 423 18.16 -8.59 -13.27
CA GLU A 423 19.42 -8.31 -14.01
C GLU A 423 19.16 -8.10 -15.51
N ALA A 424 18.33 -8.94 -16.15
CA ALA A 424 17.99 -8.79 -17.56
C ALA A 424 17.23 -7.48 -17.83
N ALA A 425 16.34 -7.11 -16.92
CA ALA A 425 15.60 -5.84 -16.98
C ALA A 425 16.46 -4.61 -16.60
N MET A 426 17.72 -4.79 -16.19
CA MET A 426 18.61 -3.75 -15.69
C MET A 426 18.07 -3.04 -14.44
N VAL A 427 17.30 -3.75 -13.63
CA VAL A 427 16.80 -3.30 -12.32
C VAL A 427 17.72 -3.86 -11.24
N GLY A 428 18.15 -3.02 -10.32
CA GLY A 428 18.99 -3.37 -9.17
C GLY A 428 18.25 -3.23 -7.85
N TRP A 429 18.67 -4.00 -6.86
CA TRP A 429 18.19 -3.92 -5.48
C TRP A 429 19.39 -3.87 -4.54
N GLN A 430 19.32 -3.01 -3.53
CA GLN A 430 20.40 -2.88 -2.54
C GLN A 430 20.25 -3.92 -1.42
N SER A 431 19.04 -4.15 -0.97
CA SER A 431 18.75 -5.06 0.15
C SER A 431 17.34 -5.67 0.03
N GLY A 432 16.98 -6.52 0.97
CA GLY A 432 15.61 -6.97 1.21
C GLY A 432 14.94 -6.25 2.39
N GLY A 433 15.42 -5.08 2.80
CA GLY A 433 14.90 -4.27 3.90
C GLY A 433 14.55 -2.85 3.47
N HIS A 434 14.11 -2.06 4.44
CA HIS A 434 13.79 -0.65 4.20
C HIS A 434 15.05 0.19 3.99
N SER A 435 14.89 1.34 3.34
CA SER A 435 15.93 2.35 3.22
C SER A 435 15.46 3.72 3.73
N ASN A 436 16.41 4.63 4.00
CA ASN A 436 16.10 6.02 4.37
C ASN A 436 15.95 6.90 3.12
N GLY A 437 15.35 6.36 2.05
CA GLY A 437 15.00 7.13 0.86
C GLY A 437 13.83 8.08 1.14
N TYR A 438 13.79 9.23 0.44
CA TYR A 438 12.57 10.03 0.41
C TYR A 438 11.43 9.24 -0.22
N VAL A 439 10.21 9.45 0.27
CA VAL A 439 8.99 9.02 -0.40
C VAL A 439 8.28 10.22 -1.00
N PRO A 440 7.50 10.03 -2.07
CA PRO A 440 6.75 11.12 -2.67
C PRO A 440 5.46 11.42 -1.89
N VAL A 441 4.95 12.64 -2.03
CA VAL A 441 3.57 12.97 -1.73
C VAL A 441 2.95 13.63 -2.96
N PHE A 442 1.72 13.23 -3.30
CA PHE A 442 0.91 13.83 -4.36
C PHE A 442 -0.45 14.19 -3.79
N ALA A 443 -0.98 15.36 -4.15
CA ALA A 443 -2.28 15.79 -3.66
C ALA A 443 -3.08 16.54 -4.72
N ILE A 444 -4.41 16.43 -4.62
CA ILE A 444 -5.38 17.17 -5.43
C ILE A 444 -6.62 17.50 -4.61
N GLY A 445 -7.25 18.62 -4.90
CA GLY A 445 -8.52 19.06 -4.31
C GLY A 445 -8.37 20.09 -3.21
N ALA A 446 -9.37 20.20 -2.34
CA ALA A 446 -9.46 21.23 -1.31
C ALA A 446 -8.31 21.14 -0.29
N GLY A 447 -7.49 22.19 -0.17
CA GLY A 447 -6.33 22.25 0.73
C GLY A 447 -5.10 21.46 0.26
N ALA A 448 -5.10 20.94 -0.99
CA ALA A 448 -4.01 20.13 -1.53
C ALA A 448 -2.69 20.89 -1.71
N GLU A 449 -2.72 22.22 -1.87
CA GLU A 449 -1.55 23.10 -2.00
C GLU A 449 -0.60 23.01 -0.80
N ALA A 450 -1.11 22.59 0.36
CA ALA A 450 -0.32 22.38 1.57
C ALA A 450 0.71 21.24 1.45
N PHE A 451 0.56 20.31 0.48
CA PHE A 451 1.38 19.11 0.33
C PHE A 451 2.53 19.28 -0.66
N THR A 452 3.18 20.44 -0.67
CA THR A 452 4.28 20.78 -1.58
C THR A 452 5.62 20.89 -0.85
N GLY A 453 6.71 20.79 -1.64
CA GLY A 453 8.08 20.96 -1.14
C GLY A 453 8.59 19.73 -0.38
N LYS A 454 9.51 19.96 0.57
CA LYS A 454 10.04 18.93 1.45
C LYS A 454 9.39 19.02 2.82
N ILE A 455 8.70 17.99 3.21
CA ILE A 455 7.98 17.91 4.50
C ILE A 455 8.41 16.68 5.30
N ASP A 456 8.15 16.68 6.58
CA ASP A 456 8.29 15.49 7.43
C ASP A 456 6.95 14.73 7.49
N ASN A 457 6.99 13.40 7.59
CA ASN A 457 5.77 12.60 7.61
C ASN A 457 4.82 12.94 8.78
N THR A 458 5.33 13.52 9.86
CA THR A 458 4.50 14.01 10.97
C THR A 458 3.63 15.21 10.60
N MET A 459 3.91 15.88 9.50
CA MET A 459 3.14 17.06 9.08
C MET A 459 1.84 16.68 8.36
N ILE A 460 1.76 15.48 7.79
CA ILE A 460 0.67 15.09 6.87
C ILE A 460 -0.68 15.03 7.59
N ALA A 461 -0.76 14.37 8.76
CA ALA A 461 -2.01 14.30 9.53
C ALA A 461 -2.57 15.68 9.87
N GLY A 462 -1.68 16.59 10.31
CA GLY A 462 -2.07 17.98 10.62
C GLY A 462 -2.59 18.75 9.42
N LYS A 463 -1.93 18.63 8.26
CA LYS A 463 -2.36 19.26 7.00
C LYS A 463 -3.72 18.71 6.51
N ILE A 464 -3.97 17.42 6.63
CA ILE A 464 -5.29 16.83 6.34
C ILE A 464 -6.35 17.38 7.29
N ALA A 465 -6.06 17.43 8.60
CA ALA A 465 -6.99 17.93 9.60
C ALA A 465 -7.30 19.42 9.37
N GLU A 466 -6.32 20.24 9.02
CA GLU A 466 -6.49 21.66 8.68
C GLU A 466 -7.39 21.82 7.45
N ALA A 467 -7.11 21.13 6.35
CA ALA A 467 -7.92 21.16 5.13
C ALA A 467 -9.38 20.72 5.38
N ALA A 468 -9.59 19.75 6.26
CA ALA A 468 -10.92 19.24 6.62
C ALA A 468 -11.55 19.99 7.80
N GLY A 469 -10.84 20.91 8.45
CA GLY A 469 -11.29 21.64 9.64
C GLY A 469 -11.57 20.74 10.85
N TRP A 470 -10.81 19.66 10.99
CA TRP A 470 -10.85 18.79 12.16
C TRP A 470 -9.88 19.26 13.23
N GLU A 471 -10.32 19.26 14.48
CA GLU A 471 -9.46 19.64 15.60
C GLU A 471 -8.55 18.48 16.00
N LYS A 472 -7.25 18.76 16.11
CA LYS A 472 -6.28 17.83 16.70
C LYS A 472 -6.51 17.79 18.21
N LYS A 473 -6.90 16.62 18.73
CA LYS A 473 -7.10 16.39 20.17
C LYS A 473 -6.14 15.34 20.72
#